data_6298519f08822325171034eb8dd6bcd2
#
_entry.id   6298519f08822325171034eb8dd6bcd2
#
_cell.length_a   1.000
_cell.length_b   1.000
_cell.length_c   1.000
_cell.angle_alpha   90.00
_cell.angle_beta   90.00
_cell.angle_gamma   90.00
#
_symmetry.space_group_name_H-M   'P 1'
#
loop_
_entity.id
_entity.type
_entity.pdbx_description
1 polymer ?
#
loop_
_entity_poly.entity_id
_entity_poly.type
_entity_poly.pdbx_seq_one_letter_code
_entity_poly.pdbx_strand_id
1 'polypeptide(L)'
;MDTKLVIIPTYNEKENIAAIITAVMNLPLGFHVLIIDDGSPDGTAAIVKDLMQTTYNGRLHMIERAGKLGLGTAYIPGFKWAIEHKYDYIFEMDADFSHNPDDLLKLYDACANQGADVAIGSRYVSGVNVVNWPMGRVLMSYFASKYVRFV
;
A
#
# COMPACT_ATOMS: atom_id res chain seq x y z
N MET A 1 15.91 -14.97 5.08
CA MET A 1 14.69 -14.30 5.62
C MET A 1 14.06 -13.58 4.46
N ASP A 2 12.79 -13.81 4.17
CA ASP A 2 12.14 -13.26 2.97
C ASP A 2 12.08 -11.74 3.03
N THR A 3 12.35 -11.11 1.90
CA THR A 3 12.27 -9.66 1.73
C THR A 3 10.86 -9.24 1.33
N LYS A 4 10.30 -8.23 2.00
CA LYS A 4 8.92 -7.78 1.85
C LYS A 4 8.87 -6.29 1.56
N LEU A 5 8.25 -5.90 0.46
CA LEU A 5 8.10 -4.50 0.04
C LEU A 5 6.62 -4.10 -0.01
N VAL A 6 6.29 -3.00 0.60
CA VAL A 6 4.98 -2.36 0.46
C VAL A 6 5.12 -1.14 -0.44
N ILE A 7 4.42 -1.14 -1.57
CA ILE A 7 4.37 -0.04 -2.52
C ILE A 7 3.18 0.86 -2.15
N ILE A 8 3.43 2.13 -1.93
CA ILE A 8 2.43 3.12 -1.53
C ILE A 8 2.49 4.31 -2.49
N PRO A 9 1.53 4.43 -3.42
CA PRO A 9 1.39 5.62 -4.25
C PRO A 9 0.92 6.82 -3.43
N THR A 10 1.47 8.00 -3.71
CA THR A 10 1.13 9.23 -3.00
C THR A 10 0.88 10.40 -3.95
N TYR A 11 -0.11 11.22 -3.61
CA TYR A 11 -0.35 12.53 -4.18
C TYR A 11 -1.11 13.41 -3.18
N ASN A 12 -0.43 14.40 -2.58
CA ASN A 12 -0.95 15.26 -1.51
C ASN A 12 -1.35 14.49 -0.23
N GLU A 13 -0.43 13.68 0.27
CA GLU A 13 -0.63 12.86 1.48
C GLU A 13 0.19 13.37 2.68
N LYS A 14 0.53 14.65 2.72
CA LYS A 14 1.34 15.27 3.77
C LYS A 14 0.88 14.94 5.19
N GLU A 15 -0.44 14.89 5.40
CA GLU A 15 -1.02 14.65 6.73
C GLU A 15 -0.88 13.19 7.18
N ASN A 16 -0.88 12.24 6.23
CA ASN A 16 -0.93 10.81 6.50
C ASN A 16 0.43 10.13 6.34
N ILE A 17 1.31 10.62 5.47
CA ILE A 17 2.47 9.90 4.98
C ILE A 17 3.44 9.43 6.07
N ALA A 18 3.74 10.28 7.05
CA ALA A 18 4.64 9.90 8.14
C ALA A 18 4.02 8.81 9.03
N ALA A 19 2.72 8.91 9.30
CA ALA A 19 2.00 7.97 10.14
C ALA A 19 1.87 6.60 9.48
N ILE A 20 1.53 6.52 8.18
CA ILE A 20 1.38 5.26 7.46
C ILE A 20 2.73 4.54 7.30
N ILE A 21 3.81 5.28 6.97
CA ILE A 21 5.17 4.72 6.93
C ILE A 21 5.53 4.11 8.28
N THR A 22 5.32 4.86 9.36
CA THR A 22 5.62 4.41 10.72
C THR A 22 4.82 3.16 11.09
N ALA A 23 3.53 3.13 10.76
CA ALA A 23 2.68 1.98 11.03
C ALA A 23 3.20 0.71 10.34
N VAL A 24 3.54 0.78 9.05
CA VAL A 24 4.08 -0.37 8.29
C VAL A 24 5.46 -0.79 8.80
N MET A 25 6.35 0.17 9.07
CA MET A 25 7.73 -0.10 9.51
C MET A 25 7.80 -0.75 10.89
N ASN A 26 6.81 -0.52 11.75
CA ASN A 26 6.71 -1.09 13.09
C ASN A 26 6.08 -2.48 13.13
N LEU A 27 5.53 -2.96 12.01
CA LEU A 27 5.02 -4.33 11.94
C LEU A 27 6.15 -5.35 12.18
N PRO A 28 5.85 -6.46 12.87
CA PRO A 28 6.77 -7.57 12.98
C PRO A 28 7.11 -8.10 11.60
N LEU A 29 8.06 -8.68 11.18
CA LEU A 29 8.44 -9.24 9.87
C LEU A 29 9.33 -8.33 9.01
N GLY A 30 9.66 -7.10 9.43
CA GLY A 30 10.66 -6.26 8.80
C GLY A 30 10.31 -5.83 7.37
N PHE A 31 9.13 -5.28 7.18
CA PHE A 31 8.71 -4.71 5.91
C PHE A 31 9.60 -3.54 5.49
N HIS A 32 9.84 -3.42 4.20
CA HIS A 32 10.35 -2.23 3.54
C HIS A 32 9.20 -1.47 2.89
N VAL A 33 9.37 -0.18 2.66
CA VAL A 33 8.37 0.66 2.00
C VAL A 33 8.98 1.36 0.79
N LEU A 34 8.25 1.36 -0.31
CA LEU A 34 8.56 2.15 -1.50
C LEU A 34 7.42 3.15 -1.75
N ILE A 35 7.71 4.41 -1.62
CA ILE A 35 6.78 5.49 -1.95
C ILE A 35 6.91 5.83 -3.43
N ILE A 36 5.79 5.91 -4.13
CA ILE A 36 5.72 6.42 -5.51
C ILE A 36 5.01 7.77 -5.47
N ASP A 37 5.77 8.85 -5.41
CA ASP A 37 5.20 10.20 -5.32
C ASP A 37 4.95 10.82 -6.69
N ASP A 38 3.72 11.21 -6.93
CA ASP A 38 3.24 11.78 -8.19
C ASP A 38 3.45 13.30 -8.28
N GLY A 39 4.57 13.79 -7.76
CA GLY A 39 4.89 15.22 -7.79
C GLY A 39 4.02 16.02 -6.83
N SER A 40 3.84 15.55 -5.59
CA SER A 40 3.02 16.22 -4.57
C SER A 40 3.50 17.63 -4.29
N PRO A 41 2.66 18.68 -4.51
CA PRO A 41 3.03 20.06 -4.22
C PRO A 41 2.96 20.45 -2.73
N ASP A 42 2.34 19.61 -1.89
CA ASP A 42 2.08 19.91 -0.47
C ASP A 42 3.28 19.64 0.46
N GLY A 43 4.38 19.08 -0.06
CA GLY A 43 5.57 18.74 0.71
C GLY A 43 5.64 17.28 1.17
N THR A 44 4.75 16.41 0.70
CA THR A 44 4.77 14.96 0.98
C THR A 44 6.17 14.36 0.73
N ALA A 45 6.75 14.62 -0.45
CA ALA A 45 8.08 14.09 -0.82
C ALA A 45 9.20 14.53 0.14
N ALA A 46 9.13 15.76 0.67
CA ALA A 46 10.14 16.26 1.61
C ALA A 46 10.11 15.48 2.93
N ILE A 47 8.93 15.14 3.44
CA ILE A 47 8.76 14.32 4.64
C ILE A 47 9.34 12.91 4.42
N VAL A 48 9.06 12.31 3.27
CA VAL A 48 9.59 10.97 2.95
C VAL A 48 11.11 10.99 2.88
N LYS A 49 11.71 11.99 2.24
CA LYS A 49 13.19 12.15 2.16
C LYS A 49 13.84 12.29 3.53
N ASP A 50 13.22 13.06 4.42
CA ASP A 50 13.71 13.19 5.79
C ASP A 50 13.68 11.84 6.54
N LEU A 51 12.58 11.12 6.48
CA LEU A 51 12.44 9.80 7.09
C LEU A 51 13.41 8.76 6.51
N MET A 52 13.70 8.83 5.21
CA MET A 52 14.71 7.97 4.56
C MET A 52 16.12 8.20 5.10
N GLN A 53 16.46 9.43 5.42
CA GLN A 53 17.81 9.79 5.88
C GLN A 53 17.98 9.60 7.39
N THR A 54 16.93 9.78 8.16
CA THR A 54 16.97 9.78 9.63
C THR A 54 16.57 8.45 10.25
N THR A 55 15.33 8.04 10.06
CA THR A 55 14.70 6.96 10.83
C THR A 55 14.73 5.61 10.14
N TYR A 56 14.52 5.58 8.83
CA TYR A 56 14.30 4.33 8.07
C TYR A 56 15.33 4.12 6.96
N ASN A 57 16.57 4.53 7.20
CA ASN A 57 17.66 4.35 6.24
C ASN A 57 17.78 2.87 5.81
N GLY A 58 17.82 2.65 4.49
CA GLY A 58 17.94 1.32 3.88
C GLY A 58 16.64 0.49 3.87
N ARG A 59 15.55 0.98 4.47
CA ARG A 59 14.24 0.30 4.47
C ARG A 59 13.12 1.12 3.84
N LEU A 60 13.29 2.44 3.76
CA LEU A 60 12.36 3.35 3.07
C LEU A 60 13.00 3.82 1.78
N HIS A 61 12.26 3.70 0.69
CA HIS A 61 12.68 4.07 -0.65
C HIS A 61 11.63 4.97 -1.30
N MET A 62 12.02 5.76 -2.29
CA MET A 62 11.09 6.62 -3.02
C MET A 62 11.44 6.71 -4.50
N ILE A 63 10.40 6.74 -5.33
CA ILE A 63 10.44 7.14 -6.73
C ILE A 63 9.56 8.39 -6.86
N GLU A 64 10.14 9.49 -7.36
CA GLU A 64 9.39 10.70 -7.70
C GLU A 64 9.05 10.70 -9.18
N ARG A 65 7.78 10.98 -9.50
CA ARG A 65 7.31 11.13 -10.86
C ARG A 65 6.98 12.59 -11.17
N ALA A 66 6.97 12.93 -12.45
CA ALA A 66 6.76 14.32 -12.88
C ALA A 66 5.31 14.85 -12.63
N GLY A 67 4.36 13.97 -12.25
CA GLY A 67 3.00 14.35 -11.96
C GLY A 67 2.03 13.18 -11.92
N LYS A 68 0.76 13.47 -11.65
CA LYS A 68 -0.31 12.48 -11.50
C LYS A 68 -0.72 11.88 -12.85
N LEU A 69 -0.29 10.67 -13.12
CA LEU A 69 -0.55 9.93 -14.35
C LEU A 69 -1.57 8.78 -14.19
N GLY A 70 -2.20 8.69 -13.01
CA GLY A 70 -3.15 7.64 -12.65
C GLY A 70 -2.54 6.52 -11.79
N LEU A 71 -3.39 5.93 -10.93
CA LEU A 71 -2.99 4.98 -9.90
C LEU A 71 -2.28 3.73 -10.48
N GLY A 72 -2.86 3.10 -11.48
CA GLY A 72 -2.25 1.91 -12.11
C GLY A 72 -0.87 2.18 -12.69
N THR A 73 -0.65 3.38 -13.23
CA THR A 73 0.68 3.76 -13.75
C THR A 73 1.70 4.02 -12.64
N ALA A 74 1.25 4.26 -11.40
CA ALA A 74 2.15 4.39 -10.24
C ALA A 74 2.68 3.04 -9.78
N TYR A 75 1.89 1.99 -9.83
CA TYR A 75 2.32 0.66 -9.43
C TYR A 75 3.34 0.02 -10.40
N ILE A 76 3.26 0.30 -11.70
CA ILE A 76 4.17 -0.28 -12.70
C ILE A 76 5.65 -0.03 -12.38
N PRO A 77 6.14 1.21 -12.16
CA PRO A 77 7.52 1.44 -11.77
C PRO A 77 7.86 0.83 -10.41
N GLY A 78 6.90 0.78 -9.47
CA GLY A 78 7.08 0.12 -8.19
C GLY A 78 7.35 -1.38 -8.34
N PHE A 79 6.57 -2.11 -9.14
CA PHE A 79 6.80 -3.53 -9.42
C PHE A 79 8.13 -3.77 -10.13
N LYS A 80 8.47 -2.96 -11.14
CA LYS A 80 9.76 -3.08 -11.83
C LYS A 80 10.92 -2.91 -10.86
N TRP A 81 10.85 -1.90 -10.01
CA TRP A 81 11.85 -1.62 -8.99
C TRP A 81 11.95 -2.78 -7.99
N ALA A 82 10.84 -3.32 -7.52
CA ALA A 82 10.79 -4.43 -6.59
C ALA A 82 11.43 -5.71 -7.16
N ILE A 83 11.15 -6.03 -8.43
CA ILE A 83 11.72 -7.18 -9.15
C ILE A 83 13.23 -6.99 -9.33
N GLU A 84 13.68 -5.80 -9.74
CA GLU A 84 15.10 -5.46 -9.92
C GLU A 84 15.88 -5.59 -8.60
N HIS A 85 15.26 -5.22 -7.47
CA HIS A 85 15.85 -5.34 -6.13
C HIS A 85 15.57 -6.69 -5.45
N LYS A 86 14.99 -7.66 -6.19
CA LYS A 86 14.79 -9.06 -5.78
C LYS A 86 13.99 -9.21 -4.49
N TYR A 87 12.91 -8.44 -4.34
CA TYR A 87 11.95 -8.66 -3.26
C TYR A 87 11.15 -9.94 -3.48
N ASP A 88 11.01 -10.75 -2.43
CA ASP A 88 10.28 -12.03 -2.48
C ASP A 88 8.77 -11.82 -2.45
N TYR A 89 8.29 -10.82 -1.69
CA TYR A 89 6.87 -10.47 -1.56
C TYR A 89 6.66 -8.99 -1.78
N ILE A 90 5.67 -8.66 -2.60
CA ILE A 90 5.30 -7.29 -2.96
C ILE A 90 3.85 -7.04 -2.57
N PHE A 91 3.61 -5.95 -1.85
CA PHE A 91 2.29 -5.53 -1.39
C PHE A 91 1.93 -4.17 -1.98
N GLU A 92 0.64 -3.96 -2.18
CA GLU A 92 0.05 -2.68 -2.57
C GLU A 92 -0.82 -2.15 -1.44
N MET A 93 -0.69 -0.87 -1.11
CA MET A 93 -1.51 -0.23 -0.07
C MET A 93 -1.66 1.26 -0.34
N ASP A 94 -2.84 1.83 -0.04
CA ASP A 94 -3.08 3.27 -0.12
C ASP A 94 -2.52 4.01 1.12
N ALA A 95 -2.22 5.30 0.97
CA ALA A 95 -1.61 6.12 2.03
C ALA A 95 -2.60 6.68 3.06
N ASP A 96 -3.90 6.60 2.80
CA ASP A 96 -4.98 7.29 3.53
C ASP A 96 -5.60 6.49 4.69
N PHE A 97 -4.95 5.40 5.10
CA PHE A 97 -5.48 4.45 6.09
C PHE A 97 -6.82 3.79 5.73
N SER A 98 -7.26 3.86 4.45
CA SER A 98 -8.41 3.07 3.99
C SER A 98 -8.14 1.56 4.04
N HIS A 99 -6.88 1.17 4.04
CA HIS A 99 -6.37 -0.16 4.30
C HIS A 99 -5.70 -0.20 5.68
N ASN A 100 -6.07 -1.18 6.52
CA ASN A 100 -5.40 -1.37 7.81
C ASN A 100 -4.00 -1.99 7.59
N PRO A 101 -2.91 -1.35 8.03
CA PRO A 101 -1.55 -1.91 7.92
C PRO A 101 -1.41 -3.31 8.53
N ASP A 102 -2.13 -3.64 9.60
CA ASP A 102 -2.08 -4.97 10.23
C ASP A 102 -2.55 -6.10 9.30
N ASP A 103 -3.35 -5.80 8.29
CA ASP A 103 -3.79 -6.80 7.31
C ASP A 103 -2.65 -7.29 6.41
N LEU A 104 -1.54 -6.55 6.31
CA LEU A 104 -0.32 -7.01 5.62
C LEU A 104 0.22 -8.32 6.19
N LEU A 105 0.07 -8.53 7.50
CA LEU A 105 0.49 -9.78 8.15
C LEU A 105 -0.35 -10.97 7.67
N LYS A 106 -1.66 -10.79 7.51
CA LYS A 106 -2.58 -11.83 7.03
C LYS A 106 -2.35 -12.13 5.54
N LEU A 107 -2.12 -11.07 4.74
CA LEU A 107 -1.81 -11.24 3.31
C LEU A 107 -0.48 -11.97 3.10
N TYR A 108 0.53 -11.63 3.90
CA TYR A 108 1.81 -12.34 3.89
C TYR A 108 1.62 -13.82 4.26
N ASP A 109 0.90 -14.12 5.34
CA ASP A 109 0.65 -15.49 5.78
C ASP A 109 -0.06 -16.32 4.72
N ALA A 110 -1.06 -15.75 4.04
CA ALA A 110 -1.76 -16.42 2.96
C ALA A 110 -0.84 -16.86 1.82
N CYS A 111 0.13 -16.03 1.44
CA CYS A 111 1.08 -16.35 0.38
C CYS A 111 2.23 -17.24 0.89
N ALA A 112 2.84 -16.88 2.02
CA ALA A 112 4.05 -17.55 2.50
C ALA A 112 3.79 -18.94 3.11
N ASN A 113 2.66 -19.12 3.80
CA ASN A 113 2.38 -20.33 4.59
C ASN A 113 1.20 -21.13 4.08
N GLN A 114 0.23 -20.50 3.37
CA GLN A 114 -0.98 -21.18 2.89
C GLN A 114 -0.95 -21.48 1.40
N GLY A 115 0.13 -21.13 0.68
CA GLY A 115 0.38 -21.48 -0.72
C GLY A 115 -0.41 -20.66 -1.73
N ALA A 116 -0.90 -19.48 -1.38
CA ALA A 116 -1.53 -18.58 -2.34
C ALA A 116 -0.47 -17.83 -3.17
N ASP A 117 -0.62 -17.79 -4.48
CA ASP A 117 0.22 -16.97 -5.36
C ASP A 117 -0.11 -15.48 -5.25
N VAL A 118 -1.38 -15.15 -4.99
CA VAL A 118 -1.90 -13.78 -4.80
C VAL A 118 -2.93 -13.78 -3.68
N ALA A 119 -2.84 -12.79 -2.78
CA ALA A 119 -3.82 -12.56 -1.72
C ALA A 119 -4.40 -11.14 -1.84
N ILE A 120 -5.73 -11.03 -1.82
CA ILE A 120 -6.43 -9.75 -1.96
C ILE A 120 -7.24 -9.47 -0.71
N GLY A 121 -6.99 -8.33 -0.07
CA GLY A 121 -7.78 -7.83 1.05
C GLY A 121 -9.19 -7.46 0.61
N SER A 122 -10.21 -8.00 1.27
CA SER A 122 -11.59 -7.69 0.97
C SER A 122 -12.29 -7.10 2.19
N ARG A 123 -13.04 -6.01 1.99
CA ARG A 123 -13.88 -5.38 3.02
C ARG A 123 -15.07 -6.23 3.46
N TYR A 124 -15.34 -7.32 2.76
CA TYR A 124 -16.54 -8.14 2.94
C TYR A 124 -16.26 -9.55 3.48
N VAL A 125 -15.03 -9.86 3.89
CA VAL A 125 -14.68 -11.20 4.43
C VAL A 125 -15.37 -11.46 5.77
N SER A 126 -15.44 -10.45 6.65
CA SER A 126 -16.00 -10.56 8.00
C SER A 126 -17.26 -9.69 8.18
N GLY A 127 -18.06 -9.50 7.14
CA GLY A 127 -19.18 -8.57 7.14
C GLY A 127 -18.86 -7.26 6.41
N VAL A 128 -19.66 -6.22 6.63
CA VAL A 128 -19.43 -4.90 5.98
C VAL A 128 -18.58 -4.04 6.92
N ASN A 129 -17.27 -4.04 6.70
CA ASN A 129 -16.34 -3.19 7.42
C ASN A 129 -16.10 -1.88 6.66
N VAL A 130 -17.06 -0.95 6.76
CA VAL A 130 -16.95 0.38 6.14
C VAL A 130 -17.25 1.44 7.18
N VAL A 131 -16.29 2.32 7.43
CA VAL A 131 -16.44 3.45 8.36
C VAL A 131 -16.72 4.71 7.56
N ASN A 132 -17.78 5.47 7.94
CA ASN A 132 -18.13 6.78 7.38
C ASN A 132 -18.49 6.83 5.87
N TRP A 133 -18.97 5.75 5.27
CA TRP A 133 -19.45 5.79 3.89
C TRP A 133 -20.95 6.09 3.82
N PRO A 134 -21.40 6.95 2.88
CA PRO A 134 -22.82 7.08 2.58
C PRO A 134 -23.41 5.73 2.16
N MET A 135 -24.64 5.45 2.60
CA MET A 135 -25.30 4.15 2.34
C MET A 135 -25.32 3.79 0.84
N GLY A 136 -25.52 4.76 -0.05
CA GLY A 136 -25.48 4.54 -1.50
C GLY A 136 -24.15 3.99 -1.99
N ARG A 137 -23.03 4.44 -1.43
CA ARG A 137 -21.68 3.96 -1.77
C ARG A 137 -21.47 2.52 -1.26
N VAL A 138 -21.97 2.20 -0.08
CA VAL A 138 -21.91 0.84 0.49
C VAL A 138 -22.67 -0.14 -0.39
N LEU A 139 -23.91 0.21 -0.79
CA LEU A 139 -24.75 -0.62 -1.66
C LEU A 139 -24.11 -0.83 -3.05
N MET A 140 -23.61 0.23 -3.67
CA MET A 140 -22.92 0.12 -4.96
C MET A 140 -21.70 -0.79 -4.90
N SER A 141 -20.86 -0.63 -3.88
CA SER A 141 -19.68 -1.46 -3.67
C SER A 141 -20.04 -2.92 -3.42
N TYR A 142 -21.08 -3.17 -2.63
CA TYR A 142 -21.57 -4.53 -2.34
C TYR A 142 -22.10 -5.22 -3.60
N PHE A 143 -22.92 -4.53 -4.40
CA PHE A 143 -23.44 -5.08 -5.65
C PHE A 143 -22.36 -5.26 -6.71
N ALA A 144 -21.41 -4.33 -6.81
CA ALA A 144 -20.25 -4.49 -7.69
C ALA A 144 -19.41 -5.73 -7.31
N SER A 145 -19.17 -5.94 -6.03
CA SER A 145 -18.48 -7.15 -5.53
C SER A 145 -19.21 -8.45 -5.86
N LYS A 146 -20.55 -8.46 -5.75
CA LYS A 146 -21.36 -9.62 -6.18
C LYS A 146 -21.32 -9.84 -7.68
N TYR A 147 -21.40 -8.77 -8.46
CA TYR A 147 -21.33 -8.86 -9.93
C TYR A 147 -20.00 -9.48 -10.41
N VAL A 148 -18.88 -8.99 -9.88
CA VAL A 148 -17.54 -9.52 -10.22
C VAL A 148 -17.38 -11.02 -9.86
N ARG A 149 -18.07 -11.50 -8.82
CA ARG A 149 -18.06 -12.93 -8.47
C ARG A 149 -18.94 -13.79 -9.36
N PHE A 150 -19.88 -13.17 -10.07
CA PHE A 150 -20.82 -13.87 -10.95
C PHE A 150 -20.28 -13.99 -12.39
N VAL A 151 -19.42 -13.07 -12.81
CA VAL A 151 -18.77 -13.04 -14.15
C VAL A 151 -17.44 -13.79 -14.12
#